data_8fd6fe1ca0f72c5db587f90f29637d73
#
_entry.id   8fd6fe1ca0f72c5db587f90f29637d73
#
_cell.length_a   1.000
_cell.length_b   1.000
_cell.length_c   1.000
_cell.angle_alpha   90.00
_cell.angle_beta   90.00
_cell.angle_gamma   90.00
#
_symmetry.space_group_name_H-M   'P 1'
#
loop_
_entity.id
_entity.type
_entity.pdbx_description
1 polymer ?
#
loop_
_entity_poly.entity_id
_entity_poly.type
_entity_poly.pdbx_seq_one_letter_code
_entity_poly.pdbx_strand_id
1 'polypeptide(L)'
;MSLKQIIVFLIFALLSIYTAFLNPHDSLVYITQSQSIKLPTVLLLLGSILIGVIVTVFLFWVFNFKSAFSRWKINFKNNQIEKQNNKVEALFKEGESLYICGKVDKAQTLIEKLLDTSPEHVASINLMGRILSASGKYDSAEIFHNKALSLEPQNIHALCALAEVYSKTDRQSEEIAFLKKMQGINPGTVTPLRYLRDTYVKQKDWKNACVLQKRLLSLMQGKNDERKKEQINLGQFLFELGNLSLQAGNRDKAISKFKEALRSYEQYLPAYLSLGDAYMESGKKKQAIKIWQTGFKKTGDKACLIRAQIELRDSDTYKEIMQSYEESLETTTSEDRSQLVLLLSTLYIEHGLPDKARDLLENNPSQHPLLHYLLLETVQHSENGKSTPHFELTRDAIFSISND
;
A
#
# COMPACT_ATOMS: atom_id res chain seq x y z
N MET A 1 -12.69 -15.02 -57.48
CA MET A 1 -13.83 -14.54 -58.29
C MET A 1 -15.11 -14.78 -57.50
N SER A 2 -16.02 -13.80 -57.51
CA SER A 2 -17.33 -14.03 -56.88
C SER A 2 -18.18 -14.93 -57.78
N LEU A 3 -19.12 -15.70 -57.22
CA LEU A 3 -20.03 -16.57 -57.95
C LEU A 3 -20.74 -15.80 -59.09
N LYS A 4 -21.06 -14.54 -58.85
CA LYS A 4 -21.67 -13.64 -59.87
C LYS A 4 -20.76 -13.42 -61.10
N GLN A 5 -19.46 -13.26 -60.86
CA GLN A 5 -18.48 -13.08 -61.98
C GLN A 5 -18.33 -14.34 -62.83
N ILE A 6 -18.37 -15.52 -62.17
CA ILE A 6 -18.32 -16.82 -62.87
C ILE A 6 -19.58 -17.02 -63.73
N ILE A 7 -20.77 -16.69 -63.20
CA ILE A 7 -22.04 -16.78 -63.95
C ILE A 7 -22.05 -15.85 -65.16
N VAL A 8 -21.64 -14.59 -64.98
CA VAL A 8 -21.54 -13.61 -66.07
C VAL A 8 -20.57 -14.10 -67.13
N PHE A 9 -19.43 -14.66 -66.75
CA PHE A 9 -18.44 -15.21 -67.70
C PHE A 9 -19.00 -16.41 -68.48
N LEU A 10 -19.70 -17.33 -67.77
CA LEU A 10 -20.37 -18.49 -68.45
C LEU A 10 -21.43 -18.07 -69.39
N ILE A 11 -22.28 -17.09 -69.12
CA ILE A 11 -23.29 -16.55 -69.99
C ILE A 11 -22.64 -15.93 -71.26
N PHE A 12 -21.56 -15.15 -71.03
CA PHE A 12 -20.84 -14.53 -72.12
C PHE A 12 -20.16 -15.54 -73.08
N ALA A 13 -19.55 -16.61 -72.46
CA ALA A 13 -18.94 -17.70 -73.22
C ALA A 13 -19.98 -18.47 -74.03
N LEU A 14 -21.15 -18.80 -73.45
CA LEU A 14 -22.26 -19.47 -74.16
C LEU A 14 -22.80 -18.59 -75.33
N LEU A 15 -22.94 -17.30 -75.09
CA LEU A 15 -23.41 -16.36 -76.14
C LEU A 15 -22.40 -16.24 -77.30
N SER A 16 -21.10 -16.25 -76.93
CA SER A 16 -20.02 -16.24 -77.93
C SER A 16 -19.96 -17.50 -78.80
N ILE A 17 -20.16 -18.68 -78.16
CA ILE A 17 -20.25 -19.98 -78.80
C ILE A 17 -21.47 -19.99 -79.71
N TYR A 18 -22.62 -19.50 -79.26
CA TYR A 18 -23.85 -19.41 -80.02
C TYR A 18 -23.71 -18.48 -81.26
N THR A 19 -23.11 -17.29 -81.13
CA THR A 19 -22.83 -16.37 -82.21
C THR A 19 -21.84 -16.94 -83.22
N ALA A 20 -20.85 -17.70 -82.78
CA ALA A 20 -19.88 -18.40 -83.61
C ALA A 20 -20.53 -19.51 -84.42
N PHE A 21 -21.49 -20.22 -83.88
CA PHE A 21 -22.25 -21.30 -84.54
C PHE A 21 -23.18 -20.73 -85.68
N LEU A 22 -23.74 -19.53 -85.43
CA LEU A 22 -24.57 -18.84 -86.37
C LEU A 22 -23.78 -18.24 -87.54
N ASN A 23 -22.48 -18.06 -87.47
CA ASN A 23 -21.61 -17.44 -88.45
C ASN A 23 -20.45 -18.39 -88.85
N PRO A 24 -20.69 -19.40 -89.67
CA PRO A 24 -19.70 -20.42 -90.05
C PRO A 24 -18.69 -19.96 -91.09
N HIS A 25 -18.73 -18.66 -91.52
CA HIS A 25 -17.86 -18.14 -92.60
C HIS A 25 -16.46 -17.76 -92.06
N ASP A 26 -15.44 -18.00 -92.89
CA ASP A 26 -14.06 -17.56 -92.60
C ASP A 26 -13.93 -16.04 -92.70
N SER A 27 -13.28 -15.44 -91.71
CA SER A 27 -12.93 -14.01 -91.69
C SER A 27 -11.49 -13.81 -92.15
N LEU A 28 -11.26 -12.80 -93.01
CA LEU A 28 -9.91 -12.37 -93.36
C LEU A 28 -9.32 -11.47 -92.31
N VAL A 29 -8.24 -11.94 -91.64
CA VAL A 29 -7.49 -11.14 -90.70
C VAL A 29 -6.22 -10.64 -91.35
N TYR A 30 -6.11 -9.33 -91.48
CA TYR A 30 -4.89 -8.70 -91.97
C TYR A 30 -3.86 -8.56 -90.86
N ILE A 31 -2.69 -9.23 -91.03
CA ILE A 31 -1.55 -9.13 -90.09
C ILE A 31 -0.72 -7.91 -90.53
N THR A 32 -0.59 -7.69 -91.81
CA THR A 32 0.05 -6.51 -92.40
C THR A 32 -0.76 -6.06 -93.65
N GLN A 33 -0.44 -4.90 -94.24
CA GLN A 33 -1.16 -4.38 -95.43
C GLN A 33 -1.13 -5.37 -96.62
N SER A 34 -0.19 -6.32 -96.66
CA SER A 34 -0.01 -7.24 -97.81
C SER A 34 -0.28 -8.72 -97.47
N GLN A 35 -0.46 -9.06 -96.20
CA GLN A 35 -0.65 -10.45 -95.73
C GLN A 35 -1.94 -10.58 -94.97
N SER A 36 -2.81 -11.44 -95.43
CA SER A 36 -4.07 -11.81 -94.77
C SER A 36 -4.10 -13.33 -94.55
N ILE A 37 -4.63 -13.76 -93.41
CA ILE A 37 -4.88 -15.15 -93.13
C ILE A 37 -6.38 -15.35 -93.04
N LYS A 38 -6.89 -16.40 -93.67
CA LYS A 38 -8.28 -16.85 -93.45
C LYS A 38 -8.37 -17.67 -92.21
N LEU A 39 -9.10 -17.19 -91.20
CA LEU A 39 -9.35 -17.92 -89.97
C LEU A 39 -10.85 -18.07 -89.74
N PRO A 40 -11.33 -19.24 -89.31
CA PRO A 40 -12.71 -19.40 -88.84
C PRO A 40 -13.09 -18.35 -87.82
N THR A 41 -14.22 -17.69 -87.99
CA THR A 41 -14.73 -16.65 -87.08
C THR A 41 -14.79 -17.16 -85.59
N VAL A 42 -15.08 -18.46 -85.41
CA VAL A 42 -15.08 -19.16 -84.16
C VAL A 42 -13.71 -19.08 -83.41
N LEU A 43 -12.62 -19.20 -84.25
CA LEU A 43 -11.25 -19.27 -83.64
C LEU A 43 -10.79 -17.86 -83.25
N LEU A 44 -11.23 -16.81 -83.96
CA LEU A 44 -11.00 -15.42 -83.59
C LEU A 44 -11.75 -15.03 -82.28
N LEU A 45 -13.01 -15.44 -82.14
CA LEU A 45 -13.81 -15.21 -80.96
C LEU A 45 -13.26 -15.93 -79.77
N LEU A 46 -12.91 -17.20 -79.85
CA LEU A 46 -12.30 -17.99 -78.75
C LEU A 46 -10.93 -17.42 -78.36
N GLY A 47 -10.13 -16.99 -79.37
CA GLY A 47 -8.84 -16.34 -79.15
C GLY A 47 -8.98 -15.03 -78.40
N SER A 48 -9.94 -14.18 -78.77
CA SER A 48 -10.19 -12.91 -78.07
C SER A 48 -10.66 -13.11 -76.64
N ILE A 49 -11.50 -14.12 -76.36
CA ILE A 49 -11.93 -14.50 -74.98
C ILE A 49 -10.73 -14.96 -74.15
N LEU A 50 -9.90 -15.83 -74.78
CA LEU A 50 -8.70 -16.36 -74.08
C LEU A 50 -7.73 -15.23 -73.65
N ILE A 51 -7.47 -14.30 -74.60
CA ILE A 51 -6.64 -13.13 -74.33
C ILE A 51 -7.26 -12.26 -73.22
N GLY A 52 -8.57 -12.01 -73.28
CA GLY A 52 -9.28 -11.25 -72.24
C GLY A 52 -9.18 -11.88 -70.88
N VAL A 53 -9.27 -13.23 -70.74
CA VAL A 53 -9.10 -13.98 -69.54
C VAL A 53 -7.64 -13.87 -69.00
N ILE A 54 -6.66 -14.03 -69.87
CA ILE A 54 -5.24 -13.93 -69.52
C ILE A 54 -4.94 -12.53 -68.96
N VAL A 55 -5.40 -11.48 -69.67
CA VAL A 55 -5.21 -10.08 -69.23
C VAL A 55 -5.87 -9.82 -67.88
N THR A 56 -7.11 -10.30 -67.69
CA THR A 56 -7.83 -10.12 -66.42
C THR A 56 -7.14 -10.86 -65.26
N VAL A 57 -6.70 -12.09 -65.48
CA VAL A 57 -5.95 -12.89 -64.48
C VAL A 57 -4.62 -12.22 -64.17
N PHE A 58 -3.92 -11.70 -65.17
CA PHE A 58 -2.66 -11.00 -64.97
C PHE A 58 -2.85 -9.70 -64.18
N LEU A 59 -3.83 -8.87 -64.51
CA LEU A 59 -4.15 -7.66 -63.76
C LEU A 59 -4.57 -7.99 -62.31
N PHE A 60 -5.41 -9.01 -62.13
CA PHE A 60 -5.80 -9.48 -60.80
C PHE A 60 -4.59 -9.96 -60.00
N TRP A 61 -3.67 -10.69 -60.63
CA TRP A 61 -2.44 -11.17 -59.97
C TRP A 61 -1.53 -9.99 -59.59
N VAL A 62 -1.30 -9.01 -60.49
CA VAL A 62 -0.50 -7.81 -60.24
C VAL A 62 -1.07 -7.00 -59.08
N PHE A 63 -2.39 -6.81 -59.03
CA PHE A 63 -3.06 -6.06 -57.99
C PHE A 63 -2.96 -6.74 -56.63
N ASN A 64 -3.19 -8.05 -56.60
CA ASN A 64 -3.05 -8.84 -55.36
C ASN A 64 -1.60 -8.97 -54.91
N PHE A 65 -0.65 -9.10 -55.85
CA PHE A 65 0.77 -9.16 -55.52
C PHE A 65 1.24 -7.86 -54.86
N LYS A 66 0.86 -6.70 -55.40
CA LYS A 66 1.21 -5.40 -54.82
C LYS A 66 0.66 -5.26 -53.38
N SER A 67 -0.57 -5.69 -53.13
CA SER A 67 -1.18 -5.64 -51.79
C SER A 67 -0.58 -6.67 -50.82
N ALA A 68 -0.26 -7.87 -51.34
CA ALA A 68 0.40 -8.92 -50.55
C ALA A 68 1.85 -8.54 -50.14
N PHE A 69 2.59 -7.96 -51.09
CA PHE A 69 3.95 -7.49 -50.85
C PHE A 69 3.99 -6.33 -49.87
N SER A 70 3.04 -5.38 -49.97
CA SER A 70 2.91 -4.29 -48.99
C SER A 70 2.62 -4.84 -47.56
N ARG A 71 1.68 -5.80 -47.42
CA ARG A 71 1.37 -6.47 -46.16
C ARG A 71 2.58 -7.26 -45.61
N TRP A 72 3.27 -7.98 -46.48
CA TRP A 72 4.49 -8.73 -46.08
C TRP A 72 5.59 -7.78 -45.55
N LYS A 73 5.83 -6.63 -46.26
CA LYS A 73 6.81 -5.62 -45.82
C LYS A 73 6.45 -5.03 -44.46
N ILE A 74 5.17 -4.72 -44.20
CA ILE A 74 4.68 -4.21 -42.92
C ILE A 74 4.85 -5.28 -41.83
N ASN A 75 4.43 -6.51 -42.06
CA ASN A 75 4.55 -7.62 -41.13
C ASN A 75 6.02 -7.93 -40.81
N PHE A 76 6.91 -7.90 -41.80
CA PHE A 76 8.32 -8.12 -41.56
C PHE A 76 8.94 -7.03 -40.68
N LYS A 77 8.59 -5.76 -40.92
CA LYS A 77 9.00 -4.64 -40.08
C LYS A 77 8.45 -4.76 -38.66
N ASN A 78 7.17 -5.09 -38.54
CA ASN A 78 6.53 -5.28 -37.24
C ASN A 78 7.16 -6.43 -36.45
N ASN A 79 7.44 -7.55 -37.08
CA ASN A 79 8.11 -8.69 -36.46
C ASN A 79 9.55 -8.36 -35.99
N GLN A 80 10.26 -7.50 -36.73
CA GLN A 80 11.59 -7.02 -36.29
C GLN A 80 11.48 -6.11 -35.07
N ILE A 81 10.52 -5.16 -35.08
CA ILE A 81 10.26 -4.28 -33.94
C ILE A 81 9.84 -5.09 -32.72
N GLU A 82 8.94 -6.06 -32.89
CA GLU A 82 8.49 -6.94 -31.79
C GLU A 82 9.66 -7.77 -31.21
N LYS A 83 10.49 -8.36 -32.05
CA LYS A 83 11.69 -9.07 -31.58
C LYS A 83 12.64 -8.15 -30.79
N GLN A 84 12.83 -6.92 -31.25
CA GLN A 84 13.65 -5.94 -30.56
C GLN A 84 13.02 -5.53 -29.21
N ASN A 85 11.73 -5.26 -29.17
CA ASN A 85 11.02 -4.93 -27.95
C ASN A 85 11.04 -6.08 -26.94
N ASN A 86 10.83 -7.33 -27.40
CA ASN A 86 10.91 -8.52 -26.54
C ASN A 86 12.32 -8.71 -25.95
N LYS A 87 13.38 -8.39 -26.73
CA LYS A 87 14.74 -8.44 -26.24
C LYS A 87 15.02 -7.35 -25.19
N VAL A 88 14.54 -6.12 -25.41
CA VAL A 88 14.64 -5.01 -24.46
C VAL A 88 13.93 -5.35 -23.16
N GLU A 89 12.71 -5.88 -23.25
CA GLU A 89 11.91 -6.28 -22.08
C GLU A 89 12.57 -7.44 -21.29
N ALA A 90 13.16 -8.41 -21.97
CA ALA A 90 13.89 -9.50 -21.33
C ALA A 90 15.11 -8.99 -20.55
N LEU A 91 15.91 -8.09 -21.17
CA LEU A 91 17.07 -7.48 -20.52
C LEU A 91 16.64 -6.58 -19.34
N PHE A 92 15.54 -5.86 -19.46
CA PHE A 92 14.99 -5.06 -18.37
C PHE A 92 14.61 -5.94 -17.17
N LYS A 93 13.87 -7.03 -17.39
CA LYS A 93 13.49 -7.97 -16.32
C LYS A 93 14.70 -8.62 -15.65
N GLU A 94 15.73 -8.95 -16.42
CA GLU A 94 16.99 -9.46 -15.86
C GLU A 94 17.67 -8.41 -14.98
N GLY A 95 17.75 -7.16 -15.45
CA GLY A 95 18.30 -6.04 -14.69
C GLY A 95 17.53 -5.75 -13.41
N GLU A 96 16.20 -5.77 -13.47
CA GLU A 96 15.33 -5.61 -12.31
C GLU A 96 15.51 -6.75 -11.30
N SER A 97 15.60 -8.00 -11.77
CA SER A 97 15.89 -9.15 -10.91
C SER A 97 17.24 -9.02 -10.21
N LEU A 98 18.30 -8.60 -10.93
CA LEU A 98 19.61 -8.36 -10.35
C LEU A 98 19.57 -7.26 -9.27
N TYR A 99 18.84 -6.19 -9.52
CA TYR A 99 18.63 -5.11 -8.55
C TYR A 99 17.93 -5.60 -7.29
N ILE A 100 16.81 -6.35 -7.43
CA ILE A 100 16.07 -6.94 -6.31
C ILE A 100 16.94 -7.91 -5.50
N CYS A 101 17.82 -8.68 -6.17
CA CYS A 101 18.78 -9.58 -5.51
C CYS A 101 19.96 -8.84 -4.86
N GLY A 102 20.00 -7.51 -4.84
CA GLY A 102 21.08 -6.72 -4.25
C GLY A 102 22.37 -6.67 -5.08
N LYS A 103 22.38 -7.20 -6.30
CA LYS A 103 23.55 -7.18 -7.22
C LYS A 103 23.59 -5.87 -8.01
N VAL A 104 23.70 -4.75 -7.29
CA VAL A 104 23.51 -3.38 -7.81
C VAL A 104 24.45 -3.07 -8.98
N ASP A 105 25.76 -3.39 -8.88
CA ASP A 105 26.74 -3.09 -9.93
C ASP A 105 26.45 -3.84 -11.25
N LYS A 106 26.01 -5.12 -11.15
CA LYS A 106 25.64 -5.91 -12.32
C LYS A 106 24.36 -5.39 -12.96
N ALA A 107 23.38 -5.00 -12.13
CA ALA A 107 22.16 -4.38 -12.61
C ALA A 107 22.47 -3.07 -13.34
N GLN A 108 23.32 -2.21 -12.77
CA GLN A 108 23.75 -0.97 -13.39
C GLN A 108 24.35 -1.20 -14.78
N THR A 109 25.36 -2.07 -14.88
CA THR A 109 26.04 -2.36 -16.16
C THR A 109 25.08 -2.89 -17.23
N LEU A 110 24.11 -3.74 -16.81
CA LEU A 110 23.12 -4.29 -17.74
C LEU A 110 22.13 -3.21 -18.24
N ILE A 111 21.65 -2.37 -17.34
CA ILE A 111 20.72 -1.30 -17.66
C ILE A 111 21.41 -0.19 -18.48
N GLU A 112 22.68 0.12 -18.25
CA GLU A 112 23.48 1.02 -19.10
C GLU A 112 23.51 0.53 -20.55
N LYS A 113 23.88 -0.74 -20.78
CA LYS A 113 23.87 -1.36 -22.12
C LYS A 113 22.49 -1.34 -22.78
N LEU A 114 21.42 -1.50 -21.98
CA LEU A 114 20.07 -1.43 -22.49
C LEU A 114 19.73 0.01 -22.91
N LEU A 115 20.10 1.00 -22.12
CA LEU A 115 19.86 2.41 -22.44
C LEU A 115 20.68 2.91 -23.63
N ASP A 116 21.85 2.32 -23.91
CA ASP A 116 22.63 2.58 -25.15
C ASP A 116 21.84 2.13 -26.39
N THR A 117 21.10 1.03 -26.29
CA THR A 117 20.30 0.50 -27.41
C THR A 117 18.88 1.07 -27.48
N SER A 118 18.34 1.49 -26.35
CA SER A 118 16.97 2.00 -26.20
C SER A 118 16.92 3.16 -25.21
N PRO A 119 17.39 4.37 -25.60
CA PRO A 119 17.59 5.52 -24.71
C PRO A 119 16.29 6.11 -24.11
N GLU A 120 15.15 5.77 -24.71
CA GLU A 120 13.82 6.27 -24.29
C GLU A 120 12.97 5.22 -23.56
N HIS A 121 13.57 4.06 -23.21
CA HIS A 121 12.84 3.03 -22.48
C HIS A 121 12.62 3.47 -21.02
N VAL A 122 11.44 4.02 -20.73
CA VAL A 122 11.10 4.73 -19.48
C VAL A 122 11.31 3.85 -18.25
N ALA A 123 10.95 2.56 -18.31
CA ALA A 123 11.14 1.64 -17.20
C ALA A 123 12.63 1.47 -16.84
N SER A 124 13.51 1.37 -17.86
CA SER A 124 14.97 1.27 -17.64
C SER A 124 15.59 2.57 -17.14
N ILE A 125 15.13 3.72 -17.64
CA ILE A 125 15.55 5.03 -17.12
C ILE A 125 15.20 5.14 -15.63
N ASN A 126 13.98 4.76 -15.25
CA ASN A 126 13.56 4.80 -13.86
C ASN A 126 14.32 3.79 -12.99
N LEU A 127 14.58 2.59 -13.50
CA LEU A 127 15.39 1.60 -12.78
C LEU A 127 16.83 2.06 -12.58
N MET A 128 17.43 2.73 -13.57
CA MET A 128 18.75 3.36 -13.43
C MET A 128 18.77 4.41 -12.31
N GLY A 129 17.75 5.27 -12.26
CA GLY A 129 17.60 6.22 -11.16
C GLY A 129 17.52 5.54 -9.78
N ARG A 130 16.76 4.45 -9.67
CA ARG A 130 16.68 3.65 -8.44
C ARG A 130 18.01 2.99 -8.06
N ILE A 131 18.76 2.46 -9.02
CA ILE A 131 20.08 1.89 -8.83
C ILE A 131 21.05 2.96 -8.29
N LEU A 132 21.06 4.14 -8.89
CA LEU A 132 21.90 5.27 -8.47
C LEU A 132 21.50 5.77 -7.07
N SER A 133 20.21 5.84 -6.77
CA SER A 133 19.70 6.19 -5.44
C SER A 133 20.16 5.17 -4.38
N ALA A 134 20.10 3.87 -4.68
CA ALA A 134 20.58 2.81 -3.80
C ALA A 134 22.11 2.88 -3.56
N SER A 135 22.85 3.43 -4.53
CA SER A 135 24.30 3.69 -4.43
C SER A 135 24.63 5.03 -3.77
N GLY A 136 23.65 5.78 -3.27
CA GLY A 136 23.82 7.09 -2.63
C GLY A 136 24.10 8.25 -3.60
N LYS A 137 24.00 8.01 -4.92
CA LYS A 137 24.23 9.03 -5.96
C LYS A 137 22.93 9.78 -6.29
N TYR A 138 22.41 10.53 -5.31
CA TYR A 138 21.07 11.13 -5.37
C TYR A 138 20.90 12.16 -6.49
N ASP A 139 21.92 13.02 -6.75
CA ASP A 139 21.86 14.01 -7.83
C ASP A 139 21.74 13.36 -9.21
N SER A 140 22.48 12.28 -9.43
CA SER A 140 22.38 11.52 -10.67
C SER A 140 21.04 10.79 -10.77
N ALA A 141 20.53 10.24 -9.67
CA ALA A 141 19.23 9.60 -9.61
C ALA A 141 18.10 10.58 -9.97
N GLU A 142 18.16 11.81 -9.46
CA GLU A 142 17.22 12.88 -9.77
C GLU A 142 17.16 13.18 -11.29
N ILE A 143 18.31 13.24 -11.96
CA ILE A 143 18.40 13.46 -13.41
C ILE A 143 17.66 12.35 -14.16
N PHE A 144 17.88 11.07 -13.80
CA PHE A 144 17.24 9.94 -14.46
C PHE A 144 15.72 9.92 -14.20
N HIS A 145 15.28 10.18 -12.99
CA HIS A 145 13.85 10.23 -12.68
C HIS A 145 13.15 11.39 -13.39
N ASN A 146 13.78 12.56 -13.48
CA ASN A 146 13.27 13.70 -14.25
C ASN A 146 13.22 13.38 -15.75
N LYS A 147 14.22 12.67 -16.30
CA LYS A 147 14.18 12.18 -17.69
C LYS A 147 13.00 11.22 -17.92
N ALA A 148 12.75 10.29 -16.99
CA ALA A 148 11.57 9.42 -17.06
C ALA A 148 10.26 10.22 -17.07
N LEU A 149 10.15 11.24 -16.22
CA LEU A 149 8.97 12.12 -16.15
C LEU A 149 8.83 13.06 -17.35
N SER A 150 9.91 13.41 -18.04
CA SER A 150 9.82 14.18 -19.31
C SER A 150 9.20 13.36 -20.43
N LEU A 151 9.42 12.05 -20.43
CA LEU A 151 8.82 11.12 -21.39
C LEU A 151 7.39 10.70 -20.99
N GLU A 152 7.19 10.42 -19.70
CA GLU A 152 5.90 10.03 -19.14
C GLU A 152 5.58 10.89 -17.90
N PRO A 153 4.94 12.06 -18.04
CA PRO A 153 4.68 13.00 -16.94
C PRO A 153 3.81 12.45 -15.80
N GLN A 154 3.07 11.36 -16.06
CA GLN A 154 2.19 10.71 -15.09
C GLN A 154 2.74 9.38 -14.58
N ASN A 155 4.01 9.06 -14.81
CA ASN A 155 4.62 7.82 -14.34
C ASN A 155 4.75 7.83 -12.81
N ILE A 156 3.86 7.09 -12.15
CA ILE A 156 3.77 7.05 -10.69
C ILE A 156 5.06 6.50 -10.06
N HIS A 157 5.71 5.53 -10.71
CA HIS A 157 6.95 4.94 -10.17
C HIS A 157 8.09 5.95 -10.17
N ALA A 158 8.23 6.76 -11.23
CA ALA A 158 9.24 7.81 -11.30
C ALA A 158 8.96 8.94 -10.30
N LEU A 159 7.69 9.31 -10.13
CA LEU A 159 7.27 10.31 -9.14
C LEU A 159 7.55 9.84 -7.70
N CYS A 160 7.25 8.58 -7.37
CA CYS A 160 7.55 8.00 -6.06
C CYS A 160 9.06 7.97 -5.79
N ALA A 161 9.84 7.52 -6.79
CA ALA A 161 11.28 7.43 -6.65
C ALA A 161 11.93 8.81 -6.47
N LEU A 162 11.44 9.82 -7.16
CA LEU A 162 11.91 11.21 -6.99
C LEU A 162 11.55 11.78 -5.61
N ALA A 163 10.34 11.52 -5.12
CA ALA A 163 9.96 11.88 -3.77
C ALA A 163 10.86 11.20 -2.71
N GLU A 164 11.24 9.94 -2.94
CA GLU A 164 12.19 9.24 -2.08
C GLU A 164 13.59 9.88 -2.11
N VAL A 165 14.08 10.28 -3.28
CA VAL A 165 15.35 11.02 -3.42
C VAL A 165 15.31 12.31 -2.60
N TYR A 166 14.23 13.11 -2.71
CA TYR A 166 14.08 14.33 -1.93
C TYR A 166 13.99 14.06 -0.42
N SER A 167 13.36 12.97 -0.03
CA SER A 167 13.31 12.53 1.37
C SER A 167 14.69 12.15 1.92
N LYS A 168 15.54 11.53 1.09
CA LYS A 168 16.91 11.12 1.47
C LYS A 168 17.89 12.29 1.50
N THR A 169 17.63 13.32 0.73
CA THR A 169 18.46 14.55 0.66
C THR A 169 17.94 15.66 1.57
N ASP A 170 16.96 15.37 2.45
CA ASP A 170 16.32 16.30 3.38
C ASP A 170 15.66 17.52 2.70
N ARG A 171 15.27 17.37 1.44
CA ARG A 171 14.58 18.38 0.63
C ARG A 171 13.06 18.25 0.79
N GLN A 172 12.58 18.40 2.02
CA GLN A 172 11.20 18.10 2.43
C GLN A 172 10.15 18.98 1.72
N SER A 173 10.46 20.22 1.38
CA SER A 173 9.56 21.12 0.65
C SER A 173 9.25 20.61 -0.75
N GLU A 174 10.29 20.16 -1.46
CA GLU A 174 10.17 19.59 -2.80
C GLU A 174 9.48 18.22 -2.74
N GLU A 175 9.82 17.39 -1.74
CA GLU A 175 9.13 16.12 -1.50
C GLU A 175 7.61 16.32 -1.39
N ILE A 176 7.16 17.24 -0.53
CA ILE A 176 5.74 17.55 -0.33
C ILE A 176 5.11 18.10 -1.61
N ALA A 177 5.77 18.99 -2.33
CA ALA A 177 5.27 19.57 -3.58
C ALA A 177 5.04 18.46 -4.64
N PHE A 178 6.00 17.57 -4.78
CA PHE A 178 5.92 16.42 -5.70
C PHE A 178 4.80 15.45 -5.33
N LEU A 179 4.72 15.07 -4.06
CA LEU A 179 3.68 14.17 -3.57
C LEU A 179 2.26 14.76 -3.72
N LYS A 180 2.11 16.07 -3.53
CA LYS A 180 0.85 16.78 -3.81
C LYS A 180 0.51 16.78 -5.31
N LYS A 181 1.50 16.96 -6.18
CA LYS A 181 1.32 16.85 -7.64
C LYS A 181 0.85 15.45 -8.03
N MET A 182 1.47 14.40 -7.49
CA MET A 182 1.04 13.00 -7.70
C MET A 182 -0.40 12.77 -7.28
N GLN A 183 -0.79 13.32 -6.13
CA GLN A 183 -2.16 13.23 -5.62
C GLN A 183 -3.17 13.94 -6.53
N GLY A 184 -2.75 15.04 -7.18
CA GLY A 184 -3.56 15.75 -8.17
C GLY A 184 -3.79 14.94 -9.45
N ILE A 185 -2.79 14.17 -9.89
CA ILE A 185 -2.87 13.32 -11.09
C ILE A 185 -3.81 12.14 -10.86
N ASN A 186 -3.69 11.47 -9.71
CA ASN A 186 -4.52 10.31 -9.38
C ASN A 186 -4.97 10.34 -7.91
N PRO A 187 -6.11 11.00 -7.60
CA PRO A 187 -6.60 11.20 -6.24
C PRO A 187 -6.94 9.92 -5.47
N GLY A 188 -7.13 8.80 -6.17
CA GLY A 188 -7.49 7.50 -5.59
C GLY A 188 -6.30 6.60 -5.24
N THR A 189 -5.07 6.99 -5.55
CA THR A 189 -3.90 6.16 -5.24
C THR A 189 -3.47 6.28 -3.78
N VAL A 190 -3.30 5.13 -3.15
CA VAL A 190 -2.91 4.98 -1.74
C VAL A 190 -1.44 5.33 -1.51
N THR A 191 -0.57 4.96 -2.44
CA THR A 191 0.90 5.08 -2.30
C THR A 191 1.37 6.52 -2.08
N PRO A 192 0.98 7.54 -2.90
CA PRO A 192 1.36 8.93 -2.65
C PRO A 192 0.86 9.47 -1.32
N LEU A 193 -0.34 9.04 -0.91
CA LEU A 193 -0.91 9.44 0.37
C LEU A 193 -0.10 8.93 1.55
N ARG A 194 0.43 7.70 1.46
CA ARG A 194 1.31 7.13 2.49
C ARG A 194 2.62 7.92 2.59
N TYR A 195 3.29 8.15 1.46
CA TYR A 195 4.53 8.94 1.46
C TYR A 195 4.31 10.33 2.03
N LEU A 196 3.27 11.04 1.58
CA LEU A 196 2.96 12.38 2.07
C LEU A 196 2.64 12.39 3.57
N ARG A 197 1.88 11.42 4.06
CA ARG A 197 1.62 11.22 5.50
C ARG A 197 2.92 11.02 6.26
N ASP A 198 3.79 10.12 5.77
CA ASP A 198 5.04 9.79 6.45
C ASP A 198 5.99 10.99 6.51
N THR A 199 5.99 11.84 5.47
CA THR A 199 6.71 13.11 5.47
C THR A 199 6.18 14.05 6.55
N TYR A 200 4.85 14.20 6.68
CA TYR A 200 4.27 15.01 7.76
C TYR A 200 4.53 14.42 9.15
N VAL A 201 4.58 13.09 9.28
CA VAL A 201 4.97 12.43 10.55
C VAL A 201 6.41 12.77 10.92
N LYS A 202 7.36 12.74 9.98
CA LYS A 202 8.75 13.17 10.20
C LYS A 202 8.84 14.63 10.66
N GLN A 203 7.99 15.49 10.11
CA GLN A 203 7.90 16.90 10.50
C GLN A 203 7.13 17.13 11.81
N LYS A 204 6.58 16.06 12.42
CA LYS A 204 5.67 16.16 13.57
C LYS A 204 4.41 17.01 13.30
N ASP A 205 4.05 17.17 12.04
CA ASP A 205 2.78 17.79 11.64
C ASP A 205 1.64 16.78 11.72
N TRP A 206 1.29 16.45 12.96
CA TRP A 206 0.27 15.46 13.27
C TRP A 206 -1.12 15.82 12.73
N LYS A 207 -1.38 17.12 12.53
CA LYS A 207 -2.64 17.61 11.97
C LYS A 207 -2.81 17.14 10.52
N ASN A 208 -1.83 17.43 9.67
CA ASN A 208 -1.86 17.02 8.27
C ASN A 208 -1.71 15.49 8.13
N ALA A 209 -0.89 14.85 8.97
CA ALA A 209 -0.78 13.39 9.03
C ALA A 209 -2.14 12.72 9.31
N CYS A 210 -2.92 13.20 10.29
CA CYS A 210 -4.26 12.70 10.59
C CYS A 210 -5.25 12.88 9.43
N VAL A 211 -5.21 14.02 8.73
CA VAL A 211 -6.09 14.29 7.60
C VAL A 211 -5.84 13.26 6.48
N LEU A 212 -4.56 13.05 6.14
CA LEU A 212 -4.18 12.09 5.12
C LEU A 212 -4.48 10.65 5.54
N GLN A 213 -4.25 10.31 6.81
CA GLN A 213 -4.55 8.99 7.35
C GLN A 213 -6.04 8.64 7.30
N LYS A 214 -6.92 9.60 7.63
CA LYS A 214 -8.37 9.43 7.49
C LYS A 214 -8.77 9.23 6.02
N ARG A 215 -8.17 10.00 5.11
CA ARG A 215 -8.40 9.85 3.67
C ARG A 215 -7.91 8.50 3.15
N LEU A 216 -6.73 8.05 3.57
CA LEU A 216 -6.19 6.74 3.24
C LEU A 216 -7.13 5.63 3.68
N LEU A 217 -7.62 5.68 4.93
CA LEU A 217 -8.59 4.72 5.45
C LEU A 217 -9.93 4.74 4.69
N SER A 218 -10.36 5.90 4.15
CA SER A 218 -11.58 6.00 3.34
C SER A 218 -11.45 5.35 1.96
N LEU A 219 -10.23 5.28 1.41
CA LEU A 219 -9.94 4.63 0.13
C LEU A 219 -9.73 3.11 0.27
N MET A 220 -9.36 2.64 1.45
CA MET A 220 -9.14 1.21 1.70
C MET A 220 -10.46 0.49 1.93
N GLN A 221 -10.78 -0.48 1.08
CA GLN A 221 -11.96 -1.33 1.20
C GLN A 221 -11.66 -2.58 2.03
N GLY A 222 -12.68 -3.04 2.78
CA GLY A 222 -12.59 -4.28 3.56
C GLY A 222 -11.97 -4.12 4.95
N LYS A 223 -12.02 -5.22 5.73
CA LYS A 223 -11.41 -5.34 7.07
C LYS A 223 -10.24 -6.32 6.97
N ASN A 224 -9.12 -5.87 6.43
CA ASN A 224 -7.88 -6.64 6.34
C ASN A 224 -6.84 -6.15 7.37
N ASP A 225 -5.79 -6.92 7.57
CA ASP A 225 -4.73 -6.58 8.53
C ASP A 225 -4.02 -5.26 8.19
N GLU A 226 -3.94 -4.93 6.91
CA GLU A 226 -3.36 -3.67 6.47
C GLU A 226 -4.19 -2.47 6.93
N ARG A 227 -5.53 -2.54 6.78
CA ARG A 227 -6.42 -1.50 7.28
C ARG A 227 -6.35 -1.37 8.80
N LYS A 228 -6.21 -2.49 9.52
CA LYS A 228 -6.04 -2.50 10.98
C LYS A 228 -4.75 -1.77 11.38
N LYS A 229 -3.63 -2.01 10.69
CA LYS A 229 -2.37 -1.27 10.90
C LYS A 229 -2.55 0.23 10.68
N GLU A 230 -3.27 0.62 9.63
CA GLU A 230 -3.53 2.03 9.37
C GLU A 230 -4.48 2.66 10.39
N GLN A 231 -5.39 1.90 11.00
CA GLN A 231 -6.21 2.37 12.13
C GLN A 231 -5.37 2.60 13.38
N ILE A 232 -4.41 1.74 13.66
CA ILE A 232 -3.44 1.91 14.76
C ILE A 232 -2.65 3.20 14.56
N ASN A 233 -2.10 3.43 13.37
CA ASN A 233 -1.38 4.67 13.04
C ASN A 233 -2.25 5.91 13.30
N LEU A 234 -3.53 5.87 12.88
CA LEU A 234 -4.45 6.98 13.16
C LEU A 234 -4.63 7.23 14.66
N GLY A 235 -4.76 6.16 15.44
CA GLY A 235 -4.84 6.25 16.91
C GLY A 235 -3.61 6.93 17.52
N GLN A 236 -2.41 6.55 17.08
CA GLN A 236 -1.14 7.15 17.53
C GLN A 236 -1.05 8.64 17.14
N PHE A 237 -1.39 9.00 15.90
CA PHE A 237 -1.33 10.42 15.47
C PHE A 237 -2.35 11.28 16.21
N LEU A 238 -3.54 10.76 16.48
CA LEU A 238 -4.55 11.47 17.28
C LEU A 238 -4.10 11.65 18.72
N PHE A 239 -3.38 10.68 19.29
CA PHE A 239 -2.78 10.78 20.60
C PHE A 239 -1.74 11.91 20.65
N GLU A 240 -0.83 11.98 19.68
CA GLU A 240 0.15 13.06 19.60
C GLU A 240 -0.51 14.45 19.44
N LEU A 241 -1.61 14.55 18.69
CA LEU A 241 -2.42 15.79 18.64
C LEU A 241 -3.04 16.12 19.99
N GLY A 242 -3.41 15.12 20.77
CA GLY A 242 -3.87 15.28 22.14
C GLY A 242 -2.77 15.88 23.02
N ASN A 243 -1.56 15.30 22.97
CA ASN A 243 -0.40 15.80 23.72
C ASN A 243 -0.05 17.25 23.37
N LEU A 244 -0.01 17.59 22.06
CA LEU A 244 0.18 18.98 21.64
C LEU A 244 -0.92 19.92 22.19
N SER A 245 -2.15 19.42 22.29
CA SER A 245 -3.25 20.22 22.84
C SER A 245 -3.09 20.44 24.34
N LEU A 246 -2.56 19.47 25.10
CA LEU A 246 -2.21 19.61 26.52
C LEU A 246 -1.09 20.63 26.70
N GLN A 247 -0.01 20.52 25.91
CA GLN A 247 1.11 21.47 25.95
C GLN A 247 0.67 22.90 25.66
N ALA A 248 -0.35 23.07 24.80
CA ALA A 248 -0.96 24.36 24.51
C ALA A 248 -2.01 24.82 25.55
N GLY A 249 -2.22 24.07 26.65
CA GLY A 249 -3.19 24.38 27.69
C GLY A 249 -4.65 24.06 27.32
N ASN A 250 -4.91 23.46 26.17
CA ASN A 250 -6.27 23.18 25.67
C ASN A 250 -6.75 21.77 26.10
N ARG A 251 -7.06 21.59 27.40
CA ARG A 251 -7.45 20.30 27.97
C ARG A 251 -8.67 19.66 27.29
N ASP A 252 -9.72 20.40 27.04
CA ASP A 252 -10.94 19.86 26.42
C ASP A 252 -10.67 19.31 25.02
N LYS A 253 -9.81 19.99 24.26
CA LYS A 253 -9.38 19.53 22.95
C LYS A 253 -8.52 18.28 23.05
N ALA A 254 -7.62 18.19 24.05
CA ALA A 254 -6.82 17.01 24.32
C ALA A 254 -7.69 15.80 24.65
N ILE A 255 -8.64 15.97 25.58
CA ILE A 255 -9.62 14.93 25.96
C ILE A 255 -10.39 14.43 24.73
N SER A 256 -10.82 15.36 23.84
CA SER A 256 -11.48 14.96 22.59
C SER A 256 -10.57 14.12 21.70
N LYS A 257 -9.29 14.49 21.57
CA LYS A 257 -8.33 13.77 20.71
C LYS A 257 -7.95 12.41 21.27
N PHE A 258 -7.74 12.28 22.58
CA PHE A 258 -7.50 10.98 23.22
C PHE A 258 -8.70 10.03 23.04
N LYS A 259 -9.93 10.53 23.15
CA LYS A 259 -11.14 9.73 22.87
C LYS A 259 -11.20 9.30 21.38
N GLU A 260 -10.86 10.18 20.45
CA GLU A 260 -10.79 9.82 19.03
C GLU A 260 -9.69 8.76 18.80
N ALA A 261 -8.55 8.86 19.48
CA ALA A 261 -7.46 7.87 19.42
C ALA A 261 -7.94 6.49 19.87
N LEU A 262 -8.63 6.40 20.99
CA LEU A 262 -9.18 5.15 21.53
C LEU A 262 -10.29 4.55 20.63
N ARG A 263 -11.06 5.37 19.92
CA ARG A 263 -12.02 4.87 18.91
C ARG A 263 -11.32 4.24 17.70
N SER A 264 -10.11 4.74 17.35
CA SER A 264 -9.33 4.23 16.23
C SER A 264 -8.50 3.00 16.63
N TYR A 265 -7.95 3.02 17.84
CA TYR A 265 -7.14 1.95 18.40
C TYR A 265 -7.53 1.71 19.87
N GLU A 266 -8.41 0.75 20.09
CA GLU A 266 -9.05 0.49 21.37
C GLU A 266 -8.09 -0.05 22.44
N GLN A 267 -6.98 -0.68 22.04
CA GLN A 267 -5.96 -1.23 22.93
C GLN A 267 -4.75 -0.28 23.17
N TYR A 268 -4.93 1.03 22.94
CA TYR A 268 -3.82 1.97 23.05
C TYR A 268 -3.66 2.51 24.48
N LEU A 269 -2.87 1.80 25.29
CA LEU A 269 -2.60 2.12 26.68
C LEU A 269 -2.24 3.59 26.95
N PRO A 270 -1.29 4.23 26.21
CA PRO A 270 -0.93 5.62 26.50
C PRO A 270 -2.12 6.58 26.44
N ALA A 271 -3.08 6.34 25.57
CA ALA A 271 -4.27 7.20 25.45
C ALA A 271 -5.23 7.04 26.65
N TYR A 272 -5.33 5.85 27.24
CA TYR A 272 -6.09 5.66 28.49
C TYR A 272 -5.46 6.39 29.67
N LEU A 273 -4.15 6.27 29.81
CA LEU A 273 -3.41 6.94 30.90
C LEU A 273 -3.55 8.46 30.77
N SER A 274 -3.20 9.03 29.62
CA SER A 274 -3.28 10.49 29.41
C SER A 274 -4.70 11.04 29.45
N LEU A 275 -5.71 10.29 29.01
CA LEU A 275 -7.10 10.69 29.13
C LEU A 275 -7.57 10.74 30.58
N GLY A 276 -7.17 9.75 31.38
CA GLY A 276 -7.46 9.73 32.82
C GLY A 276 -6.79 10.90 33.54
N ASP A 277 -5.50 11.13 33.27
CA ASP A 277 -4.74 12.26 33.84
C ASP A 277 -5.40 13.61 33.48
N ALA A 278 -5.79 13.80 32.22
CA ALA A 278 -6.48 15.01 31.78
C ALA A 278 -7.85 15.21 32.46
N TYR A 279 -8.55 14.12 32.80
CA TYR A 279 -9.76 14.19 33.63
C TYR A 279 -9.47 14.53 35.07
N MET A 280 -8.40 13.98 35.68
CA MET A 280 -7.96 14.33 37.04
C MET A 280 -7.66 15.82 37.14
N GLU A 281 -6.83 16.35 36.24
CA GLU A 281 -6.50 17.77 36.16
C GLU A 281 -7.71 18.68 35.94
N SER A 282 -8.79 18.15 35.35
CA SER A 282 -10.05 18.85 35.16
C SER A 282 -11.00 18.70 36.35
N GLY A 283 -10.58 18.08 37.45
CA GLY A 283 -11.41 17.80 38.64
C GLY A 283 -12.48 16.72 38.43
N LYS A 284 -12.45 16.00 37.31
CA LYS A 284 -13.46 14.99 36.93
C LYS A 284 -13.04 13.58 37.40
N LYS A 285 -12.76 13.41 38.71
CA LYS A 285 -12.22 12.19 39.31
C LYS A 285 -12.96 10.91 38.91
N LYS A 286 -14.28 10.88 38.98
CA LYS A 286 -15.08 9.69 38.61
C LYS A 286 -14.89 9.28 37.14
N GLN A 287 -14.67 10.24 36.24
CA GLN A 287 -14.42 9.94 34.83
C GLN A 287 -13.00 9.39 34.62
N ALA A 288 -12.01 9.89 35.36
CA ALA A 288 -10.66 9.37 35.33
C ALA A 288 -10.62 7.89 35.73
N ILE A 289 -11.22 7.54 36.87
CA ILE A 289 -11.30 6.15 37.34
C ILE A 289 -11.94 5.25 36.27
N LYS A 290 -13.09 5.64 35.75
CA LYS A 290 -13.81 4.87 34.73
C LYS A 290 -12.96 4.63 33.48
N ILE A 291 -12.15 5.63 33.08
CA ILE A 291 -11.26 5.51 31.92
C ILE A 291 -10.12 4.55 32.21
N TRP A 292 -9.47 4.64 33.37
CA TRP A 292 -8.38 3.71 33.74
C TRP A 292 -8.90 2.28 33.91
N GLN A 293 -10.04 2.07 34.55
CA GLN A 293 -10.67 0.75 34.62
C GLN A 293 -11.01 0.18 33.23
N THR A 294 -11.54 1.04 32.33
CA THR A 294 -11.79 0.64 30.94
C THR A 294 -10.48 0.30 30.23
N GLY A 295 -9.43 1.09 30.44
CA GLY A 295 -8.10 0.85 29.90
C GLY A 295 -7.57 -0.51 30.29
N PHE A 296 -7.62 -0.84 31.59
CA PHE A 296 -7.23 -2.17 32.08
C PHE A 296 -8.07 -3.29 31.39
N LYS A 297 -9.41 -3.17 31.37
CA LYS A 297 -10.28 -4.18 30.72
C LYS A 297 -9.99 -4.38 29.21
N LYS A 298 -9.48 -3.35 28.53
CA LYS A 298 -9.19 -3.39 27.07
C LYS A 298 -7.77 -3.80 26.76
N THR A 299 -6.81 -3.41 27.57
CA THR A 299 -5.38 -3.66 27.32
C THR A 299 -4.84 -4.85 28.11
N GLY A 300 -5.44 -5.18 29.26
CA GLY A 300 -4.91 -6.10 30.24
C GLY A 300 -3.75 -5.51 31.08
N ASP A 301 -3.38 -4.24 30.83
CA ASP A 301 -2.20 -3.64 31.44
C ASP A 301 -2.51 -3.01 32.79
N LYS A 302 -1.78 -3.45 33.80
CA LYS A 302 -1.94 -3.05 35.22
C LYS A 302 -1.62 -1.58 35.46
N ALA A 303 -0.84 -0.93 34.61
CA ALA A 303 -0.49 0.49 34.73
C ALA A 303 -1.72 1.40 34.92
N CYS A 304 -2.85 1.04 34.28
CA CYS A 304 -4.10 1.76 34.45
C CYS A 304 -4.65 1.68 35.88
N LEU A 305 -4.61 0.51 36.52
CA LEU A 305 -5.11 0.33 37.89
C LEU A 305 -4.15 0.96 38.91
N ILE A 306 -2.84 0.82 38.69
CA ILE A 306 -1.82 1.47 39.51
C ILE A 306 -1.99 2.99 39.49
N ARG A 307 -2.22 3.56 38.28
CA ARG A 307 -2.46 5.00 38.13
C ARG A 307 -3.71 5.45 38.89
N ALA A 308 -4.79 4.65 38.80
CA ALA A 308 -6.00 4.91 39.58
C ALA A 308 -5.74 4.83 41.10
N GLN A 309 -4.99 3.88 41.56
CA GLN A 309 -4.64 3.69 42.98
C GLN A 309 -3.81 4.87 43.51
N ILE A 310 -2.76 5.29 42.77
CA ILE A 310 -1.88 6.39 43.17
C ILE A 310 -2.64 7.71 43.29
N GLU A 311 -3.43 8.05 42.25
CA GLU A 311 -4.11 9.35 42.15
C GLU A 311 -5.35 9.47 43.07
N LEU A 312 -5.85 8.34 43.62
CA LEU A 312 -7.10 8.31 44.36
C LEU A 312 -6.94 7.80 45.79
N ARG A 313 -5.71 7.73 46.27
CA ARG A 313 -5.34 7.20 47.60
C ARG A 313 -6.20 7.78 48.71
N ASP A 314 -6.54 9.07 48.67
CA ASP A 314 -7.30 9.80 49.69
C ASP A 314 -8.79 9.99 49.35
N SER A 315 -9.34 9.24 48.41
CA SER A 315 -10.72 9.41 47.96
C SER A 315 -11.62 8.25 48.38
N ASP A 316 -12.90 8.51 48.66
CA ASP A 316 -13.93 7.48 48.94
C ASP A 316 -14.18 6.49 47.80
N THR A 317 -13.52 6.69 46.66
CA THR A 317 -13.69 5.88 45.44
C THR A 317 -12.79 4.65 45.38
N TYR A 318 -11.95 4.41 46.39
CA TYR A 318 -11.08 3.23 46.46
C TYR A 318 -11.84 1.90 46.35
N LYS A 319 -13.10 1.84 46.77
CA LYS A 319 -13.94 0.63 46.65
C LYS A 319 -14.15 0.18 45.21
N GLU A 320 -14.31 1.13 44.30
CA GLU A 320 -14.47 0.84 42.86
C GLU A 320 -13.18 0.27 42.27
N ILE A 321 -12.02 0.72 42.78
CA ILE A 321 -10.70 0.21 42.36
C ILE A 321 -10.49 -1.20 42.92
N MET A 322 -10.80 -1.41 44.22
CA MET A 322 -10.75 -2.74 44.83
C MET A 322 -11.57 -3.76 44.07
N GLN A 323 -12.82 -3.42 43.75
CA GLN A 323 -13.67 -4.28 42.94
C GLN A 323 -13.06 -4.61 41.57
N SER A 324 -12.42 -3.65 40.94
CA SER A 324 -11.74 -3.88 39.63
C SER A 324 -10.58 -4.85 39.74
N TYR A 325 -9.80 -4.80 40.85
CA TYR A 325 -8.76 -5.78 41.12
C TYR A 325 -9.34 -7.17 41.44
N GLU A 326 -10.41 -7.24 42.24
CA GLU A 326 -11.08 -8.49 42.60
C GLU A 326 -11.63 -9.18 41.32
N GLU A 327 -12.37 -8.45 40.45
CA GLU A 327 -12.87 -8.95 39.15
C GLU A 327 -11.73 -9.45 38.25
N SER A 328 -10.58 -8.78 38.31
CA SER A 328 -9.42 -9.11 37.50
C SER A 328 -8.71 -10.38 37.95
N LEU A 329 -8.66 -10.61 39.26
CA LEU A 329 -8.08 -11.83 39.85
C LEU A 329 -8.83 -13.10 39.45
N GLU A 330 -10.15 -13.01 39.16
CA GLU A 330 -10.96 -14.14 38.70
C GLU A 330 -10.59 -14.58 37.29
N THR A 331 -10.12 -13.65 36.44
CA THR A 331 -9.93 -13.86 35.00
C THR A 331 -8.45 -13.99 34.57
N THR A 332 -7.50 -13.66 35.46
CA THR A 332 -6.07 -13.51 35.12
C THR A 332 -5.29 -14.81 35.32
N THR A 333 -4.30 -15.07 34.46
CA THR A 333 -3.39 -16.23 34.50
C THR A 333 -2.30 -16.10 35.58
N SER A 334 -1.56 -17.18 35.84
CA SER A 334 -0.71 -17.34 37.02
C SER A 334 0.35 -16.25 37.26
N GLU A 335 0.99 -15.72 36.24
CA GLU A 335 2.07 -14.73 36.39
C GLU A 335 1.53 -13.34 36.76
N ASP A 336 0.58 -12.85 35.97
CA ASP A 336 -0.09 -11.58 36.23
C ASP A 336 -0.91 -11.58 37.50
N ARG A 337 -1.44 -12.75 37.91
CA ARG A 337 -2.19 -12.94 39.13
C ARG A 337 -1.35 -12.59 40.38
N SER A 338 -0.08 -13.03 40.42
CA SER A 338 0.83 -12.76 41.53
C SER A 338 1.00 -11.25 41.77
N GLN A 339 1.18 -10.47 40.73
CA GLN A 339 1.32 -9.01 40.82
C GLN A 339 0.01 -8.33 41.24
N LEU A 340 -1.14 -8.78 40.71
CA LEU A 340 -2.45 -8.27 41.13
C LEU A 340 -2.75 -8.53 42.60
N VAL A 341 -2.34 -9.70 43.11
CA VAL A 341 -2.44 -10.04 44.53
C VAL A 341 -1.66 -9.04 45.39
N LEU A 342 -0.41 -8.74 45.02
CA LEU A 342 0.41 -7.78 45.78
C LEU A 342 -0.21 -6.37 45.71
N LEU A 343 -0.66 -5.90 44.55
CA LEU A 343 -1.29 -4.59 44.38
C LEU A 343 -2.59 -4.46 45.19
N LEU A 344 -3.47 -5.47 45.12
CA LEU A 344 -4.72 -5.45 45.91
C LEU A 344 -4.47 -5.54 47.39
N SER A 345 -3.46 -6.31 47.83
CA SER A 345 -3.07 -6.39 49.26
C SER A 345 -2.57 -5.05 49.78
N THR A 346 -1.76 -4.29 48.98
CA THR A 346 -1.36 -2.94 49.40
C THR A 346 -2.57 -2.02 49.56
N LEU A 347 -3.55 -2.11 48.64
CA LEU A 347 -4.76 -1.30 48.74
C LEU A 347 -5.63 -1.64 49.93
N TYR A 348 -5.76 -2.93 50.27
CA TYR A 348 -6.46 -3.36 51.52
C TYR A 348 -5.78 -2.82 52.76
N ILE A 349 -4.45 -2.90 52.85
CA ILE A 349 -3.68 -2.38 54.00
C ILE A 349 -3.85 -0.85 54.11
N GLU A 350 -3.73 -0.11 53.01
CA GLU A 350 -3.90 1.34 52.99
C GLU A 350 -5.28 1.80 53.51
N HIS A 351 -6.31 0.99 53.28
CA HIS A 351 -7.68 1.32 53.68
C HIS A 351 -8.19 0.59 54.94
N GLY A 352 -7.26 0.05 55.72
CA GLY A 352 -7.60 -0.53 57.02
C GLY A 352 -8.39 -1.84 56.95
N LEU A 353 -8.13 -2.66 55.96
CA LEU A 353 -8.72 -3.98 55.75
C LEU A 353 -7.64 -5.11 55.86
N PRO A 354 -6.88 -5.20 56.98
CA PRO A 354 -5.75 -6.12 57.07
C PRO A 354 -6.17 -7.60 56.99
N ASP A 355 -7.35 -7.97 57.51
CA ASP A 355 -7.84 -9.35 57.42
C ASP A 355 -8.01 -9.80 55.97
N LYS A 356 -8.59 -8.95 55.12
CA LYS A 356 -8.72 -9.24 53.68
C LYS A 356 -7.35 -9.36 52.98
N ALA A 357 -6.40 -8.52 53.37
CA ALA A 357 -5.05 -8.58 52.82
C ALA A 357 -4.37 -9.90 53.21
N ARG A 358 -4.53 -10.35 54.49
CA ARG A 358 -4.00 -11.63 54.95
C ARG A 358 -4.59 -12.79 54.15
N ASP A 359 -5.91 -12.91 54.12
CA ASP A 359 -6.61 -13.99 53.41
C ASP A 359 -6.17 -14.07 51.95
N LEU A 360 -6.01 -12.91 51.30
CA LEU A 360 -5.57 -12.84 49.92
C LEU A 360 -4.13 -13.33 49.73
N LEU A 361 -3.20 -12.91 50.61
CA LEU A 361 -1.79 -13.27 50.54
C LEU A 361 -1.59 -14.76 50.87
N GLU A 362 -2.22 -15.28 51.93
CA GLU A 362 -2.07 -16.68 52.35
C GLU A 362 -2.60 -17.67 51.27
N ASN A 363 -3.69 -17.31 50.62
CA ASN A 363 -4.30 -18.16 49.58
C ASN A 363 -3.66 -18.05 48.17
N ASN A 364 -2.75 -17.09 47.96
CA ASN A 364 -2.12 -16.85 46.68
C ASN A 364 -0.61 -16.63 46.82
N PRO A 365 0.21 -17.69 46.77
CA PRO A 365 1.66 -17.56 46.83
C PRO A 365 2.20 -16.69 45.66
N SER A 366 3.10 -15.77 46.01
CA SER A 366 3.65 -14.81 45.04
C SER A 366 4.96 -15.31 44.42
N GLN A 367 5.20 -14.91 43.17
CA GLN A 367 6.51 -15.07 42.52
C GLN A 367 7.57 -14.11 43.09
N HIS A 368 7.17 -13.13 43.91
CA HIS A 368 8.04 -12.19 44.62
C HIS A 368 8.01 -12.44 46.13
N PRO A 369 8.71 -13.49 46.63
CA PRO A 369 8.58 -13.94 48.04
C PRO A 369 8.91 -12.86 49.05
N LEU A 370 9.90 -12.02 48.78
CA LEU A 370 10.32 -10.94 49.67
C LEU A 370 9.21 -9.90 49.87
N LEU A 371 8.61 -9.42 48.78
CA LEU A 371 7.52 -8.43 48.85
C LEU A 371 6.27 -9.03 49.51
N HIS A 372 5.99 -10.28 49.20
CA HIS A 372 4.91 -11.03 49.83
C HIS A 372 5.12 -11.14 51.35
N TYR A 373 6.33 -11.52 51.81
CA TYR A 373 6.70 -11.58 53.21
C TYR A 373 6.58 -10.22 53.91
N LEU A 374 7.10 -9.15 53.32
CA LEU A 374 7.01 -7.80 53.88
C LEU A 374 5.57 -7.30 54.01
N LEU A 375 4.68 -7.68 53.10
CA LEU A 375 3.26 -7.36 53.23
C LEU A 375 2.60 -8.15 54.37
N LEU A 376 2.88 -9.45 54.52
CA LEU A 376 2.37 -10.25 55.63
C LEU A 376 2.86 -9.71 56.97
N GLU A 377 4.12 -9.34 57.09
CA GLU A 377 4.69 -8.67 58.27
C GLU A 377 3.95 -7.36 58.57
N THR A 378 3.67 -6.55 57.56
CA THR A 378 2.90 -5.30 57.70
C THR A 378 1.49 -5.56 58.21
N VAL A 379 0.80 -6.59 57.72
CA VAL A 379 -0.55 -6.97 58.17
C VAL A 379 -0.53 -7.35 59.66
N GLN A 380 0.43 -8.21 60.08
CA GLN A 380 0.58 -8.62 61.48
C GLN A 380 0.82 -7.44 62.42
N HIS A 381 1.64 -6.48 62.05
CA HIS A 381 1.93 -5.27 62.82
C HIS A 381 0.76 -4.28 62.84
N SER A 382 0.00 -4.18 61.72
CA SER A 382 -1.20 -3.34 61.63
C SER A 382 -2.28 -3.79 62.59
N GLU A 383 -2.50 -5.11 62.75
CA GLU A 383 -3.43 -5.68 63.73
C GLU A 383 -3.03 -5.39 65.18
N ASN A 384 -1.73 -5.26 65.45
CA ASN A 384 -1.17 -4.90 66.77
C ASN A 384 -1.13 -3.36 66.95
N GLY A 385 -1.73 -2.55 66.10
CA GLY A 385 -1.76 -1.09 66.21
C GLY A 385 -0.42 -0.40 65.91
N LYS A 386 0.55 -1.11 65.29
CA LYS A 386 1.86 -0.56 64.91
C LYS A 386 1.98 -0.52 63.41
N SER A 387 2.26 0.66 62.85
CA SER A 387 2.64 0.77 61.43
C SER A 387 4.08 0.29 61.22
N THR A 388 4.34 -0.52 60.19
CA THR A 388 5.71 -0.89 59.81
C THR A 388 6.40 0.25 59.07
N PRO A 389 7.65 0.59 59.43
CA PRO A 389 8.39 1.68 58.81
C PRO A 389 8.75 1.40 57.33
N HIS A 390 8.55 0.16 56.86
CA HIS A 390 8.92 -0.27 55.51
C HIS A 390 7.75 -0.39 54.54
N PHE A 391 6.51 -0.15 54.98
CA PHE A 391 5.33 -0.33 54.09
C PHE A 391 5.37 0.54 52.83
N GLU A 392 5.74 1.81 52.96
CA GLU A 392 5.81 2.71 51.82
C GLU A 392 6.87 2.27 50.78
N LEU A 393 8.05 1.84 51.27
CA LEU A 393 9.11 1.30 50.41
C LEU A 393 8.67 0.01 49.72
N THR A 394 7.98 -0.87 50.44
CA THR A 394 7.44 -2.13 49.90
C THR A 394 6.39 -1.85 48.81
N ARG A 395 5.48 -0.93 49.06
CA ARG A 395 4.47 -0.49 48.11
C ARG A 395 5.10 0.10 46.84
N ASP A 396 6.08 1.01 47.01
CA ASP A 396 6.74 1.66 45.87
C ASP A 396 7.53 0.64 45.03
N ALA A 397 8.14 -0.36 45.67
CA ALA A 397 8.77 -1.48 45.00
C ALA A 397 7.75 -2.34 44.21
N ILE A 398 6.57 -2.59 44.78
CA ILE A 398 5.49 -3.33 44.08
C ILE A 398 5.00 -2.55 42.85
N PHE A 399 4.83 -1.23 42.97
CA PHE A 399 4.44 -0.39 41.86
C PHE A 399 5.49 -0.37 40.74
N SER A 400 6.79 -0.37 41.07
CA SER A 400 7.86 -0.40 40.06
C SER A 400 7.90 -1.72 39.30
N ILE A 401 7.81 -2.87 39.98
CA ILE A 401 7.80 -4.20 39.35
C ILE A 401 6.57 -4.40 38.45
N SER A 402 5.47 -3.75 38.79
CA SER A 402 4.23 -3.89 38.02
C SER A 402 4.14 -2.96 36.79
N ASN A 403 5.10 -2.04 36.64
CA ASN A 403 5.21 -1.16 35.47
C ASN A 403 6.22 -1.66 34.40
N ASP A 404 7.07 -2.64 34.73
CA ASP A 404 7.96 -3.35 33.82
C ASP A 404 7.23 -4.55 33.21
#